data_408bf44fe387abef31d592146142cba2
#
_entry.id   408bf44fe387abef31d592146142cba2
#
_cell.length_a   1.000
_cell.length_b   1.000
_cell.length_c   1.000
_cell.angle_alpha   90.00
_cell.angle_beta   90.00
_cell.angle_gamma   90.00
#
_symmetry.space_group_name_H-M   'P 1'
#
loop_
_entity.id
_entity.type
_entity.pdbx_description
1 polymer ?
#
loop_
_entity_poly.entity_id
_entity_poly.type
_entity_poly.pdbx_seq_one_letter_code
_entity_poly.pdbx_strand_id
1 'polypeptide(L)'
;MDIIPAKINYTEPYDGLVYILGTQYNIKLIPESDDPILKTLEGYTDQTAHKIVVKLIEKQSDRVQNVADYSKNIMRHELIHAFLFESGLGPCANEIDCWAQNEEMVDWFAYQSPKIFKLFQQLNCL
;
A
#
# COMPACT_ATOMS: atom_id res chain seq x y z
N MET A 1 16.07 3.23 14.45
CA MET A 1 14.73 3.40 15.05
C MET A 1 13.75 3.69 13.93
N ASP A 2 12.66 2.96 13.89
CA ASP A 2 11.65 3.17 12.87
C ASP A 2 10.89 4.47 13.14
N ILE A 3 10.60 5.20 12.06
CA ILE A 3 9.73 6.37 12.14
C ILE A 3 8.30 5.87 12.12
N ILE A 4 7.54 6.20 13.16
CA ILE A 4 6.12 5.90 13.19
C ILE A 4 5.41 7.15 12.64
N PRO A 5 4.80 7.06 11.46
CA PRO A 5 4.11 8.22 10.89
C PRO A 5 2.91 8.59 11.75
N ALA A 6 2.49 9.85 11.65
CA ALA A 6 1.22 10.25 12.21
C ALA A 6 0.10 9.41 11.59
N LYS A 7 -0.97 9.18 12.36
CA LYS A 7 -2.12 8.42 11.87
C LYS A 7 -2.69 9.08 10.62
N ILE A 8 -2.74 8.36 9.52
CA ILE A 8 -3.25 8.87 8.26
C ILE A 8 -4.77 8.99 8.30
N ASN A 9 -5.27 10.18 7.95
CA ASN A 9 -6.68 10.39 7.66
C ASN A 9 -6.87 10.24 6.15
N TYR A 10 -7.60 9.21 5.73
CA TYR A 10 -7.75 8.88 4.31
C TYR A 10 -8.71 9.80 3.55
N THR A 11 -9.20 10.84 4.19
CA THR A 11 -10.00 11.89 3.55
C THR A 11 -9.20 13.16 3.28
N GLU A 12 -7.93 13.20 3.66
CA GLU A 12 -7.04 14.35 3.54
C GLU A 12 -5.71 13.97 2.88
N PRO A 13 -5.04 14.92 2.21
CA PRO A 13 -3.69 14.67 1.70
C PRO A 13 -2.72 14.30 2.80
N TYR A 14 -1.79 13.42 2.48
CA TYR A 14 -0.74 12.99 3.40
C TYR A 14 0.58 12.85 2.64
N ASP A 15 1.68 13.20 3.30
CA ASP A 15 3.04 13.01 2.82
C ASP A 15 3.93 12.72 4.02
N GLY A 16 4.51 11.53 4.06
CA GLY A 16 5.34 11.13 5.20
C GLY A 16 6.31 10.02 4.83
N LEU A 17 7.09 9.60 5.83
CA LEU A 17 8.13 8.60 5.66
C LEU A 17 7.85 7.40 6.55
N VAL A 18 8.13 6.21 6.01
CA VAL A 18 8.11 4.95 6.76
C VAL A 18 9.35 4.15 6.41
N TYR A 19 9.69 3.17 7.24
CA TYR A 19 10.74 2.19 6.94
C TYR A 19 10.11 0.85 6.64
N ILE A 20 10.47 0.27 5.51
CA ILE A 20 10.02 -1.05 5.08
C ILE A 20 11.25 -1.94 5.01
N LEU A 21 11.36 -2.86 5.96
CA LEU A 21 12.52 -3.75 6.11
C LEU A 21 13.85 -2.98 6.07
N GLY A 22 13.89 -1.84 6.73
CA GLY A 22 15.09 -1.01 6.85
C GLY A 22 15.29 0.01 5.73
N THR A 23 14.48 -0.02 4.69
CA THR A 23 14.55 0.94 3.58
C THR A 23 13.51 2.03 3.77
N GLN A 24 13.94 3.28 3.66
CA GLN A 24 13.06 4.43 3.81
C GLN A 24 12.21 4.61 2.55
N TYR A 25 10.89 4.68 2.75
CA TYR A 25 9.92 4.96 1.70
C TYR A 25 9.15 6.23 2.01
N ASN A 26 8.85 6.99 0.97
CA ASN A 26 7.92 8.11 1.06
C ASN A 26 6.51 7.62 0.74
N ILE A 27 5.57 7.90 1.63
CA ILE A 27 4.16 7.53 1.47
C ILE A 27 3.38 8.81 1.16
N LYS A 28 2.64 8.79 0.07
CA LYS A 28 1.81 9.92 -0.34
C LYS A 28 0.36 9.50 -0.57
N LEU A 29 -0.55 10.32 -0.09
CA LEU A 29 -1.97 10.25 -0.40
C LEU A 29 -2.32 11.60 -1.03
N ILE A 30 -2.50 11.62 -2.35
CA ILE A 30 -2.65 12.85 -3.13
C ILE A 30 -3.75 12.70 -4.18
N PRO A 31 -4.39 13.79 -4.60
CA PRO A 31 -5.38 13.74 -5.66
C PRO A 31 -4.74 13.48 -7.02
N GLU A 32 -5.54 12.99 -7.97
CA GLU A 32 -5.05 12.69 -9.31
C GLU A 32 -4.52 13.93 -10.05
N SER A 33 -4.96 15.12 -9.66
CA SER A 33 -4.47 16.36 -10.26
C SER A 33 -2.98 16.62 -9.97
N ASP A 34 -2.45 16.01 -8.90
CA ASP A 34 -1.04 16.19 -8.50
C ASP A 34 -0.11 15.15 -9.11
N ASP A 35 -0.66 14.07 -9.66
CA ASP A 35 0.13 13.01 -10.28
C ASP A 35 -0.65 12.38 -11.44
N PRO A 36 -0.22 12.59 -12.70
CA PRO A 36 -0.92 12.06 -13.86
C PRO A 36 -1.08 10.55 -13.89
N ILE A 37 -0.20 9.81 -13.23
CA ILE A 37 -0.28 8.35 -13.14
C ILE A 37 -1.59 7.92 -12.46
N LEU A 38 -2.08 8.72 -11.53
CA LEU A 38 -3.30 8.43 -10.79
C LEU A 38 -4.58 8.59 -11.62
N LYS A 39 -4.48 9.05 -12.86
CA LYS A 39 -5.62 9.05 -13.79
C LYS A 39 -5.96 7.65 -14.27
N THR A 40 -4.97 6.76 -14.32
CA THR A 40 -5.13 5.39 -14.79
C THR A 40 -4.97 4.35 -13.68
N LEU A 41 -4.26 4.68 -12.61
CA LEU A 41 -4.04 3.81 -11.47
C LEU A 41 -4.57 4.46 -10.20
N GLU A 42 -5.09 3.65 -9.28
CA GLU A 42 -5.55 4.16 -7.99
C GLU A 42 -4.43 4.23 -6.95
N GLY A 43 -3.32 3.59 -7.24
CA GLY A 43 -2.10 3.64 -6.44
C GLY A 43 -0.97 2.95 -7.16
N TYR A 44 0.25 3.20 -6.73
CA TYR A 44 1.42 2.51 -7.27
C TYR A 44 2.57 2.54 -6.27
N THR A 45 3.48 1.58 -6.46
CA THR A 45 4.73 1.48 -5.73
C THR A 45 5.87 1.63 -6.71
N ASP A 46 6.74 2.62 -6.49
CA ASP A 46 7.96 2.80 -7.27
C ASP A 46 9.15 2.37 -6.43
N GLN A 47 9.64 1.16 -6.68
CA GLN A 47 10.76 0.59 -5.92
C GLN A 47 12.07 1.36 -6.18
N THR A 48 12.21 1.97 -7.35
CA THR A 48 13.44 2.69 -7.71
C THR A 48 13.53 4.02 -6.99
N ALA A 49 12.41 4.68 -6.76
CA ALA A 49 12.33 5.94 -6.05
C ALA A 49 11.99 5.76 -4.56
N HIS A 50 11.71 4.54 -4.12
CA HIS A 50 11.28 4.21 -2.76
C HIS A 50 10.09 5.07 -2.35
N LYS A 51 9.03 5.02 -3.15
CA LYS A 51 7.80 5.74 -2.83
C LYS A 51 6.56 4.91 -3.13
N ILE A 52 5.54 5.17 -2.34
CA ILE A 52 4.21 4.63 -2.51
C ILE A 52 3.26 5.80 -2.64
N VAL A 53 2.45 5.79 -3.67
CA VAL A 53 1.46 6.84 -3.91
C VAL A 53 0.09 6.20 -3.98
N VAL A 54 -0.84 6.73 -3.22
CA VAL A 54 -2.24 6.30 -3.22
C VAL A 54 -3.10 7.50 -3.58
N LYS A 55 -4.05 7.29 -4.45
CA LYS A 55 -4.97 8.33 -4.90
C LYS A 55 -5.89 8.76 -3.77
N LEU A 56 -5.92 10.05 -3.51
CA LEU A 56 -6.94 10.65 -2.63
C LEU A 56 -8.24 10.77 -3.42
N ILE A 57 -9.23 10.00 -3.01
CA ILE A 57 -10.56 10.00 -3.64
C ILE A 57 -11.41 11.01 -2.88
N GLU A 58 -11.71 12.13 -3.52
CA GLU A 58 -12.36 13.25 -2.86
C GLU A 58 -13.88 13.12 -2.79
N LYS A 59 -14.46 12.29 -3.67
CA LYS A 59 -15.92 12.17 -3.76
C LYS A 59 -16.34 10.72 -3.74
N GLN A 60 -17.39 10.43 -2.98
CA GLN A 60 -18.09 9.18 -3.11
C GLN A 60 -18.68 9.04 -4.52
N SER A 61 -18.71 7.81 -5.00
CA SER A 61 -19.38 7.46 -6.25
C SER A 61 -20.35 6.32 -5.99
N ASP A 62 -21.19 6.01 -6.96
CA ASP A 62 -22.08 4.85 -6.88
C ASP A 62 -21.31 3.54 -6.73
N ARG A 63 -20.04 3.52 -7.16
CA ARG A 63 -19.16 2.35 -7.08
C ARG A 63 -18.40 2.26 -5.77
N VAL A 64 -18.09 3.41 -5.15
CA VAL A 64 -17.28 3.49 -3.93
C VAL A 64 -17.99 4.41 -2.95
N GLN A 65 -18.71 3.82 -2.00
CA GLN A 65 -19.41 4.59 -0.97
C GLN A 65 -18.56 4.82 0.27
N ASN A 66 -17.77 3.83 0.66
CA ASN A 66 -16.84 3.97 1.77
C ASN A 66 -15.43 4.21 1.23
N VAL A 67 -15.14 5.47 0.96
CA VAL A 67 -13.87 5.90 0.36
C VAL A 67 -12.68 5.59 1.27
N ALA A 68 -12.84 5.79 2.58
CA ALA A 68 -11.75 5.56 3.52
C ALA A 68 -11.33 4.08 3.54
N ASP A 69 -12.27 3.16 3.61
CA ASP A 69 -11.97 1.72 3.60
C ASP A 69 -11.38 1.27 2.28
N TYR A 70 -11.89 1.81 1.18
CA TYR A 70 -11.38 1.54 -0.15
C TYR A 70 -9.91 1.98 -0.28
N SER A 71 -9.62 3.20 0.15
CA SER A 71 -8.25 3.75 0.11
C SER A 71 -7.29 3.01 1.03
N LYS A 72 -7.76 2.55 2.19
CA LYS A 72 -6.95 1.71 3.08
C LYS A 72 -6.57 0.39 2.44
N ASN A 73 -7.48 -0.22 1.68
CA ASN A 73 -7.17 -1.44 0.96
C ASN A 73 -6.11 -1.21 -0.13
N ILE A 74 -6.21 -0.11 -0.86
CA ILE A 74 -5.20 0.26 -1.85
C ILE A 74 -3.84 0.47 -1.16
N MET A 75 -3.82 1.15 -0.03
CA MET A 75 -2.58 1.35 0.72
C MET A 75 -1.96 0.01 1.14
N ARG A 76 -2.76 -0.92 1.67
CA ARG A 76 -2.27 -2.26 2.02
C ARG A 76 -1.68 -2.98 0.82
N HIS A 77 -2.36 -2.90 -0.33
CA HIS A 77 -1.90 -3.50 -1.58
C HIS A 77 -0.50 -2.99 -1.96
N GLU A 78 -0.32 -1.68 -1.96
CA GLU A 78 0.96 -1.09 -2.34
C GLU A 78 2.06 -1.38 -1.31
N LEU A 79 1.74 -1.36 -0.02
CA LEU A 79 2.69 -1.72 1.02
C LEU A 79 3.17 -3.17 0.87
N ILE A 80 2.29 -4.09 0.51
CA ILE A 80 2.67 -5.50 0.29
C ILE A 80 3.64 -5.62 -0.88
N HIS A 81 3.42 -4.90 -1.98
CA HIS A 81 4.39 -4.85 -3.07
C HIS A 81 5.77 -4.40 -2.57
N ALA A 82 5.83 -3.35 -1.77
CA ALA A 82 7.08 -2.85 -1.23
C ALA A 82 7.76 -3.88 -0.32
N PHE A 83 7.01 -4.53 0.56
CA PHE A 83 7.55 -5.59 1.43
C PHE A 83 8.11 -6.76 0.62
N LEU A 84 7.37 -7.23 -0.38
CA LEU A 84 7.83 -8.33 -1.23
C LEU A 84 9.09 -7.94 -1.99
N PHE A 85 9.15 -6.73 -2.50
CA PHE A 85 10.33 -6.25 -3.20
C PHE A 85 11.54 -6.13 -2.26
N GLU A 86 11.38 -5.48 -1.11
CA GLU A 86 12.47 -5.27 -0.16
C GLU A 86 12.93 -6.57 0.50
N SER A 87 12.06 -7.58 0.58
CA SER A 87 12.45 -8.90 1.08
C SER A 87 13.33 -9.68 0.10
N GLY A 88 13.47 -9.21 -1.14
CA GLY A 88 14.23 -9.88 -2.19
C GLY A 88 13.40 -10.78 -3.09
N LEU A 89 12.13 -11.04 -2.77
CA LEU A 89 11.30 -11.91 -3.61
C LEU A 89 11.03 -11.31 -4.98
N GLY A 90 10.89 -9.99 -5.07
CA GLY A 90 10.74 -9.31 -6.35
C GLY A 90 11.99 -9.42 -7.23
N PRO A 91 13.14 -8.88 -6.78
CA PRO A 91 14.35 -8.86 -7.60
C PRO A 91 15.01 -10.23 -7.77
N CYS A 92 14.74 -11.20 -6.88
CA CYS A 92 15.32 -12.53 -6.96
C CYS A 92 14.46 -13.54 -7.72
N ALA A 93 13.27 -13.19 -8.14
CA ALA A 93 12.39 -14.08 -8.91
C ALA A 93 12.73 -13.98 -10.40
N ASN A 94 13.52 -14.90 -10.91
CA ASN A 94 14.05 -14.81 -12.28
C ASN A 94 13.18 -15.50 -13.34
N GLU A 95 12.43 -16.54 -13.00
CA GLU A 95 11.79 -17.39 -13.98
C GLU A 95 10.27 -17.37 -13.93
N ILE A 96 9.72 -16.85 -12.87
CA ILE A 96 8.28 -16.72 -12.71
C ILE A 96 7.99 -15.24 -12.59
N ASP A 97 6.90 -14.81 -13.16
CA ASP A 97 6.43 -13.44 -12.95
C ASP A 97 6.56 -13.13 -11.46
N CYS A 98 7.32 -12.11 -11.19
CA CYS A 98 7.86 -11.82 -9.86
C CYS A 98 6.82 -11.89 -8.76
N TRP A 99 7.18 -12.46 -7.62
CA TRP A 99 6.32 -12.53 -6.45
C TRP A 99 5.72 -11.17 -6.10
N ALA A 100 6.54 -10.12 -6.15
CA ALA A 100 6.09 -8.76 -5.84
C ALA A 100 5.12 -8.20 -6.87
N GLN A 101 5.00 -8.84 -8.03
CA GLN A 101 4.15 -8.41 -9.13
C GLN A 101 2.94 -9.33 -9.35
N ASN A 102 2.77 -10.34 -8.52
CA ASN A 102 1.59 -11.20 -8.58
C ASN A 102 0.40 -10.49 -7.96
N GLU A 103 -0.40 -9.87 -8.79
CA GLU A 103 -1.51 -9.03 -8.36
C GLU A 103 -2.59 -9.80 -7.59
N GLU A 104 -2.87 -11.05 -7.98
CA GLU A 104 -3.87 -11.86 -7.28
C GLU A 104 -3.45 -12.15 -5.84
N MET A 105 -2.20 -12.54 -5.63
CA MET A 105 -1.67 -12.81 -4.29
C MET A 105 -1.64 -11.54 -3.46
N VAL A 106 -1.17 -10.45 -4.05
CA VAL A 106 -1.07 -9.15 -3.36
C VAL A 106 -2.47 -8.65 -2.96
N ASP A 107 -3.42 -8.74 -3.86
CA ASP A 107 -4.81 -8.39 -3.58
C ASP A 107 -5.40 -9.24 -2.46
N TRP A 108 -5.20 -10.56 -2.53
CA TRP A 108 -5.70 -11.46 -1.50
C TRP A 108 -5.17 -11.05 -0.12
N PHE A 109 -3.87 -10.80 -0.04
CA PHE A 109 -3.24 -10.39 1.21
C PHE A 109 -3.77 -9.04 1.70
N ALA A 110 -3.94 -8.09 0.79
CA ALA A 110 -4.47 -6.76 1.13
C ALA A 110 -5.89 -6.85 1.72
N TYR A 111 -6.72 -7.73 1.14
CA TYR A 111 -8.07 -7.95 1.66
C TYR A 111 -8.09 -8.69 2.99
N GLN A 112 -7.26 -9.72 3.12
CA GLN A 112 -7.36 -10.64 4.26
C GLN A 112 -6.51 -10.22 5.46
N SER A 113 -5.49 -9.39 5.26
CA SER A 113 -4.56 -9.03 6.34
C SER A 113 -5.22 -8.45 7.58
N PRO A 114 -6.24 -7.59 7.51
CA PRO A 114 -6.90 -7.11 8.73
C PRO A 114 -7.54 -8.24 9.54
N LYS A 115 -8.11 -9.24 8.87
CA LYS A 115 -8.71 -10.40 9.54
C LYS A 115 -7.66 -11.33 10.11
N ILE A 116 -6.58 -11.55 9.35
CA ILE A 116 -5.47 -12.39 9.78
C ILE A 116 -4.82 -11.82 11.04
N PHE A 117 -4.49 -10.54 11.03
CA PHE A 117 -3.84 -9.90 12.17
C PHE A 117 -4.74 -9.84 13.40
N LYS A 118 -6.02 -9.62 13.19
CA LYS A 118 -6.99 -9.65 14.29
C LYS A 118 -7.02 -11.02 14.98
N LEU A 119 -6.99 -12.08 14.19
CA LEU A 119 -6.95 -13.43 14.73
C LEU A 119 -5.63 -13.71 15.46
N PHE A 120 -4.51 -13.25 14.91
CA PHE A 120 -3.22 -13.37 15.57
C PHE A 120 -3.21 -12.66 16.92
N GLN A 121 -3.81 -11.50 17.02
CA GLN A 121 -3.95 -10.77 18.28
C GLN A 121 -4.83 -11.53 19.27
N GLN A 122 -5.98 -12.06 18.81
CA GLN A 122 -6.89 -12.82 19.64
C GLN A 122 -6.25 -14.07 20.23
N LEU A 123 -5.40 -14.74 19.46
CA LEU A 123 -4.71 -15.95 19.88
C LEU A 123 -3.36 -15.67 20.55
N ASN A 124 -3.00 -14.40 20.70
CA ASN A 124 -1.75 -13.97 21.35
C ASN A 124 -0.52 -14.63 20.71
N CYS A 125 -0.50 -14.71 19.38
CA CYS A 125 0.62 -15.26 18.63
C CYS A 125 1.24 -14.25 17.65
N LEU A 126 0.99 -12.97 17.87
CA LEU A 126 1.54 -11.90 17.05
C LEU A 126 2.95 -11.51 17.53
#